data_629f2b042089734ca8774e91c1e65c83
#
_entry.id   629f2b042089734ca8774e91c1e65c83
#
_cell.length_a   1.000
_cell.length_b   1.000
_cell.length_c   1.000
_cell.angle_alpha   90.00
_cell.angle_beta   90.00
_cell.angle_gamma   90.00
#
_symmetry.space_group_name_H-M   'P 1'
#
loop_
_entity.id
_entity.type
_entity.pdbx_description
1 polymer ?
#
loop_
_entity_poly.entity_id
_entity_poly.type
_entity_poly.pdbx_seq_one_letter_code
_entity_poly.pdbx_strand_id
1 'polypeptide(L)'
;MRITDNNYKGKELNSQYIADLTHIANHSITHLVSENPNLLVFPQSLEKYLNKPIFNIEGDKLYTNNIMGFVGRNTSKVTITSRFAKDDKNDFFLHYMLQKVLATNIFNFEQSPNNEETIWDFWLYLFPYCLKKAYAQGLYKAYQRKQYNDANVKGSIDVKRHLLKNLPFAGKIAYTTKEHSYDNPLSQLIRHTIEYLRTHPIGNALLNTDAEMRTMVSQFVFHTQNTYNKNARRKVIMANAKPFVHPYFTEYAPLQKICLNILNHEKLTFGEEKDKIYGLLFDGAWLWEEYLNTFLDEDFKHPENLKGNGREYLFKKGKQPIYPDFISKSGSPKLVGDAKYIPLDKHKSYGEDSERAISIYYKTITYMYRFETNRGFLLYPCSKEDSDKPFFSEELYIDGNAENRILEKIGLHIPQETESFQEFTMRIGNNEQALKEHLSKNHYLNPSPL
;
A
#
# COMPACT_ATOMS: atom_id res chain seq x y z
N MET A 1 -7.03 -22.23 -4.45
CA MET A 1 -5.98 -22.45 -5.47
C MET A 1 -4.83 -21.48 -5.25
N ARG A 2 -3.54 -21.89 -5.44
CA ARG A 2 -2.38 -21.00 -5.39
C ARG A 2 -1.69 -20.95 -6.76
N ILE A 3 -1.18 -19.77 -7.16
CA ILE A 3 -0.48 -19.53 -8.41
C ILE A 3 0.49 -18.36 -8.22
N THR A 4 1.59 -18.33 -8.96
CA THR A 4 2.51 -17.19 -8.92
C THR A 4 1.97 -16.01 -9.74
N ASP A 5 2.38 -14.80 -9.40
CA ASP A 5 2.13 -13.62 -10.22
C ASP A 5 2.85 -13.73 -11.58
N ASN A 6 2.33 -13.03 -12.57
CA ASN A 6 2.88 -13.00 -13.94
C ASN A 6 3.08 -14.40 -14.56
N ASN A 7 2.15 -15.31 -14.28
CA ASN A 7 2.20 -16.68 -14.79
C ASN A 7 1.55 -16.76 -16.17
N TYR A 8 2.38 -16.81 -17.21
CA TYR A 8 1.96 -16.95 -18.62
C TYR A 8 1.82 -18.39 -19.10
N LYS A 9 2.21 -19.39 -18.29
CA LYS A 9 2.05 -20.81 -18.65
C LYS A 9 0.66 -21.32 -18.34
N GLY A 10 -0.06 -20.62 -17.48
CA GLY A 10 -1.37 -21.00 -16.97
C GLY A 10 -1.28 -22.15 -15.94
N LYS A 11 -2.23 -22.19 -15.01
CA LYS A 11 -2.42 -23.27 -14.04
C LYS A 11 -3.82 -23.84 -14.20
N GLU A 12 -3.95 -25.17 -14.30
CA GLU A 12 -5.23 -25.86 -14.45
C GLU A 12 -6.19 -25.58 -13.30
N LEU A 13 -7.43 -25.31 -13.62
CA LEU A 13 -8.53 -25.07 -12.68
C LEU A 13 -9.35 -26.32 -12.46
N ASN A 14 -9.65 -26.59 -11.20
CA ASN A 14 -10.66 -27.58 -10.88
C ASN A 14 -12.05 -27.04 -11.30
N SER A 15 -12.85 -27.85 -11.97
CA SER A 15 -14.17 -27.50 -12.51
C SER A 15 -15.12 -26.86 -11.47
N GLN A 16 -15.01 -27.26 -10.21
CA GLN A 16 -15.83 -26.71 -9.12
C GLN A 16 -15.60 -25.21 -8.84
N TYR A 17 -14.42 -24.67 -9.19
CA TYR A 17 -14.06 -23.27 -8.94
C TYR A 17 -14.30 -22.36 -10.16
N ILE A 18 -14.47 -22.94 -11.36
CA ILE A 18 -14.56 -22.19 -12.62
C ILE A 18 -15.71 -21.19 -12.57
N ALA A 19 -16.90 -21.59 -12.11
CA ALA A 19 -18.08 -20.73 -12.11
C ALA A 19 -17.88 -19.45 -11.28
N ASP A 20 -17.37 -19.57 -10.05
CA ASP A 20 -17.12 -18.42 -9.17
C ASP A 20 -15.96 -17.54 -9.69
N LEU A 21 -14.87 -18.16 -10.15
CA LEU A 21 -13.69 -17.43 -10.60
C LEU A 21 -13.92 -16.73 -11.95
N THR A 22 -14.80 -17.24 -12.80
CA THR A 22 -15.18 -16.56 -14.05
C THR A 22 -15.83 -15.20 -13.80
N HIS A 23 -16.54 -15.02 -12.68
CA HIS A 23 -17.08 -13.71 -12.30
C HIS A 23 -16.00 -12.69 -11.89
N ILE A 24 -14.80 -13.14 -11.56
CA ILE A 24 -13.66 -12.29 -11.25
C ILE A 24 -12.78 -12.08 -12.49
N ALA A 25 -12.62 -13.18 -13.27
CA ALA A 25 -11.78 -13.19 -14.45
C ALA A 25 -12.26 -12.20 -15.50
N ASN A 26 -11.31 -11.69 -16.30
CA ASN A 26 -11.58 -10.86 -17.48
C ASN A 26 -12.27 -9.51 -17.17
N HIS A 27 -12.58 -9.20 -15.92
CA HIS A 27 -13.06 -7.89 -15.49
C HIS A 27 -11.92 -7.01 -15.05
N SER A 28 -11.99 -5.71 -15.38
CA SER A 28 -10.98 -4.77 -14.91
C SER A 28 -11.02 -4.62 -13.39
N ILE A 29 -9.85 -4.42 -12.79
CA ILE A 29 -9.73 -4.17 -11.34
C ILE A 29 -10.61 -2.99 -10.94
N THR A 30 -10.63 -1.93 -11.72
CA THR A 30 -11.46 -0.74 -11.46
C THR A 30 -12.95 -1.08 -11.32
N HIS A 31 -13.46 -1.92 -12.23
CA HIS A 31 -14.85 -2.39 -12.19
C HIS A 31 -15.11 -3.24 -10.94
N LEU A 32 -14.25 -4.23 -10.67
CA LEU A 32 -14.40 -5.11 -9.52
C LEU A 32 -14.39 -4.37 -8.18
N VAL A 33 -13.47 -3.41 -8.02
CA VAL A 33 -13.36 -2.61 -6.79
C VAL A 33 -14.57 -1.68 -6.59
N SER A 34 -15.11 -1.12 -7.68
CA SER A 34 -16.28 -0.23 -7.60
C SER A 34 -17.55 -0.95 -7.13
N GLU A 35 -17.71 -2.22 -7.46
CA GLU A 35 -18.87 -3.03 -7.11
C GLU A 35 -18.69 -3.84 -5.81
N ASN A 36 -17.43 -4.08 -5.41
CA ASN A 36 -17.12 -4.93 -4.26
C ASN A 36 -16.30 -4.17 -3.20
N PRO A 37 -16.96 -3.56 -2.20
CA PRO A 37 -16.28 -2.81 -1.13
C PRO A 37 -15.27 -3.66 -0.35
N ASN A 38 -15.44 -4.97 -0.31
CA ASN A 38 -14.56 -5.91 0.38
C ASN A 38 -13.32 -6.32 -0.42
N LEU A 39 -13.17 -5.80 -1.67
CA LEU A 39 -11.97 -5.96 -2.47
C LEU A 39 -11.07 -4.73 -2.32
N LEU A 40 -9.87 -4.93 -1.81
CA LEU A 40 -8.84 -3.88 -1.71
C LEU A 40 -7.69 -4.15 -2.67
N VAL A 41 -7.23 -3.08 -3.30
CA VAL A 41 -6.04 -3.11 -4.16
C VAL A 41 -5.10 -1.99 -3.73
N PHE A 42 -3.81 -2.30 -3.62
CA PHE A 42 -2.77 -1.33 -3.27
C PHE A 42 -1.74 -1.18 -4.41
N PRO A 43 -1.31 0.05 -4.71
CA PRO A 43 -1.78 1.32 -4.12
C PRO A 43 -3.21 1.65 -4.61
N GLN A 44 -3.98 2.38 -3.80
CA GLN A 44 -5.36 2.73 -4.17
C GLN A 44 -5.48 3.60 -5.42
N SER A 45 -4.45 4.38 -5.74
CA SER A 45 -4.37 5.15 -6.98
C SER A 45 -4.31 4.27 -8.22
N LEU A 46 -3.86 3.03 -8.09
CA LEU A 46 -3.86 2.03 -9.15
C LEU A 46 -5.29 1.64 -9.57
N GLU A 47 -6.24 1.65 -8.64
CA GLU A 47 -7.66 1.37 -8.92
C GLU A 47 -8.22 2.22 -10.05
N LYS A 48 -7.75 3.46 -10.20
CA LYS A 48 -8.21 4.41 -11.23
C LYS A 48 -7.60 4.16 -12.62
N TYR A 49 -6.46 3.47 -12.70
CA TYR A 49 -5.68 3.33 -13.93
C TYR A 49 -5.59 1.91 -14.47
N LEU A 50 -5.95 0.90 -13.67
CA LEU A 50 -5.88 -0.49 -14.10
C LEU A 50 -7.15 -0.94 -14.83
N ASN A 51 -7.16 -0.75 -16.15
CA ASN A 51 -8.15 -1.40 -17.04
C ASN A 51 -7.82 -2.88 -17.30
N LYS A 52 -6.88 -3.47 -16.56
CA LYS A 52 -6.47 -4.86 -16.71
C LYS A 52 -7.19 -5.73 -15.69
N PRO A 53 -7.48 -6.99 -16.00
CA PRO A 53 -8.02 -7.94 -15.03
C PRO A 53 -6.96 -8.38 -14.02
N ILE A 54 -7.40 -8.88 -12.88
CA ILE A 54 -6.53 -9.51 -11.86
C ILE A 54 -5.87 -10.75 -12.45
N PHE A 55 -6.67 -11.58 -13.10
CA PHE A 55 -6.28 -12.79 -13.82
C PHE A 55 -7.25 -13.07 -14.98
N ASN A 56 -6.79 -13.84 -15.94
CA ASN A 56 -7.60 -14.31 -17.07
C ASN A 56 -7.85 -15.81 -16.93
N ILE A 57 -8.99 -16.26 -17.44
CA ILE A 57 -9.29 -17.68 -17.62
C ILE A 57 -9.48 -17.93 -19.11
N GLU A 58 -8.70 -18.88 -19.64
CA GLU A 58 -8.81 -19.35 -21.02
C GLU A 58 -8.94 -20.87 -21.00
N GLY A 59 -10.13 -21.35 -21.39
CA GLY A 59 -10.47 -22.76 -21.24
C GLY A 59 -10.51 -23.18 -19.76
N ASP A 60 -9.66 -24.11 -19.40
CA ASP A 60 -9.48 -24.65 -18.05
C ASP A 60 -8.25 -24.10 -17.32
N LYS A 61 -7.58 -23.09 -17.87
CA LYS A 61 -6.35 -22.51 -17.31
C LYS A 61 -6.53 -21.08 -16.84
N LEU A 62 -5.89 -20.77 -15.70
CA LEU A 62 -5.82 -19.45 -15.10
C LEU A 62 -4.43 -18.84 -15.32
N TYR A 63 -4.40 -17.60 -15.79
CA TYR A 63 -3.22 -16.78 -16.08
C TYR A 63 -3.24 -15.52 -15.21
N THR A 64 -2.11 -15.14 -14.64
CA THR A 64 -2.03 -14.00 -13.73
C THR A 64 -1.21 -12.86 -14.29
N ASN A 65 -1.51 -11.64 -13.83
CA ASN A 65 -0.77 -10.42 -14.10
C ASN A 65 0.20 -10.10 -12.95
N ASN A 66 0.80 -8.91 -12.97
CA ASN A 66 1.77 -8.42 -11.98
C ASN A 66 1.10 -7.98 -10.66
N ILE A 67 0.21 -8.81 -10.12
CA ILE A 67 -0.56 -8.55 -8.91
C ILE A 67 -0.41 -9.75 -7.99
N MET A 68 -0.18 -9.49 -6.71
CA MET A 68 0.00 -10.48 -5.66
C MET A 68 -1.04 -10.31 -4.55
N GLY A 69 -1.28 -11.36 -3.79
CA GLY A 69 -2.25 -11.37 -2.70
C GLY A 69 -3.30 -12.47 -2.86
N PHE A 70 -4.54 -12.17 -2.54
CA PHE A 70 -5.63 -13.14 -2.72
C PHE A 70 -6.92 -12.46 -3.13
N VAL A 71 -7.77 -13.22 -3.83
CA VAL A 71 -9.13 -12.83 -4.19
C VAL A 71 -10.02 -14.06 -4.24
N GLY A 72 -11.28 -13.88 -3.86
CA GLY A 72 -12.24 -14.98 -3.85
C GLY A 72 -13.68 -14.52 -4.01
N ARG A 73 -14.55 -15.47 -4.28
CA ARG A 73 -16.00 -15.35 -4.32
C ARG A 73 -16.61 -16.63 -3.75
N ASN A 74 -17.60 -16.49 -2.87
CA ASN A 74 -18.17 -17.64 -2.14
C ASN A 74 -17.06 -18.49 -1.46
N THR A 75 -17.01 -19.78 -1.75
CA THR A 75 -15.98 -20.71 -1.24
C THR A 75 -14.73 -20.80 -2.11
N SER A 76 -14.73 -20.14 -3.28
CA SER A 76 -13.66 -20.20 -4.27
C SER A 76 -12.63 -19.10 -4.02
N LYS A 77 -11.35 -19.46 -3.83
CA LYS A 77 -10.26 -18.52 -3.54
C LYS A 77 -9.03 -18.80 -4.41
N VAL A 78 -8.45 -17.72 -4.93
CA VAL A 78 -7.14 -17.71 -5.59
C VAL A 78 -6.16 -16.93 -4.71
N THR A 79 -5.02 -17.52 -4.38
CA THR A 79 -3.88 -16.85 -3.77
C THR A 79 -2.79 -16.71 -4.81
N ILE A 80 -2.34 -15.49 -5.05
CA ILE A 80 -1.32 -15.15 -6.02
C ILE A 80 -0.05 -14.81 -5.25
N THR A 81 0.96 -15.67 -5.37
CA THR A 81 2.25 -15.54 -4.69
C THR A 81 3.28 -14.83 -5.55
N SER A 82 4.39 -14.40 -4.95
CA SER A 82 5.52 -13.83 -5.68
C SER A 82 6.16 -14.86 -6.61
N ARG A 83 6.49 -14.47 -7.84
CA ARG A 83 7.30 -15.28 -8.78
C ARG A 83 8.73 -15.53 -8.31
N PHE A 84 9.16 -14.84 -7.29
CA PHE A 84 10.47 -15.00 -6.66
C PHE A 84 10.45 -15.90 -5.43
N ALA A 85 9.28 -16.43 -5.04
CA ALA A 85 9.17 -17.48 -4.03
C ALA A 85 9.62 -18.83 -4.58
N LYS A 86 10.25 -19.67 -3.73
CA LYS A 86 10.73 -20.99 -4.14
C LYS A 86 9.58 -21.95 -4.42
N ASP A 87 8.56 -21.93 -3.59
CA ASP A 87 7.41 -22.81 -3.69
C ASP A 87 6.07 -22.09 -3.48
N ASP A 88 4.99 -22.80 -3.82
CA ASP A 88 3.63 -22.28 -3.68
C ASP A 88 3.15 -22.28 -2.19
N LYS A 89 3.92 -22.86 -1.24
CA LYS A 89 3.46 -23.05 0.13
C LYS A 89 3.75 -21.85 1.03
N ASN A 90 4.99 -21.33 0.97
CA ASN A 90 5.46 -20.26 1.84
C ASN A 90 6.07 -19.14 1.01
N ASP A 91 5.35 -18.03 0.86
CA ASP A 91 5.87 -16.84 0.19
C ASP A 91 6.49 -15.89 1.22
N PHE A 92 7.66 -16.27 1.75
CA PHE A 92 8.39 -15.45 2.71
C PHE A 92 8.78 -14.08 2.14
N PHE A 93 9.03 -14.00 0.83
CA PHE A 93 9.43 -12.74 0.22
C PHE A 93 8.28 -11.74 0.16
N LEU A 94 7.11 -12.13 -0.34
CA LEU A 94 5.91 -11.26 -0.30
C LEU A 94 5.60 -10.83 1.14
N HIS A 95 5.65 -11.78 2.06
CA HIS A 95 5.38 -11.55 3.47
C HIS A 95 6.36 -10.52 4.08
N TYR A 96 7.65 -10.65 3.78
CA TYR A 96 8.68 -9.75 4.26
C TYR A 96 8.53 -8.34 3.67
N MET A 97 8.28 -8.22 2.36
CA MET A 97 8.00 -6.93 1.74
C MET A 97 6.80 -6.23 2.39
N LEU A 98 5.71 -6.96 2.61
CA LEU A 98 4.52 -6.42 3.27
C LEU A 98 4.81 -5.97 4.71
N GLN A 99 5.57 -6.75 5.47
CA GLN A 99 5.97 -6.39 6.82
C GLN A 99 6.79 -5.10 6.85
N LYS A 100 7.75 -4.94 5.95
CA LYS A 100 8.59 -3.74 5.84
C LYS A 100 7.76 -2.52 5.43
N VAL A 101 6.98 -2.63 4.38
CA VAL A 101 6.18 -1.51 3.82
C VAL A 101 5.07 -1.08 4.78
N LEU A 102 4.43 -2.02 5.45
CA LEU A 102 3.36 -1.72 6.41
C LEU A 102 3.88 -1.36 7.80
N ALA A 103 5.19 -1.48 8.03
CA ALA A 103 5.87 -1.20 9.31
C ALA A 103 5.21 -1.92 10.50
N THR A 104 4.75 -3.15 10.31
CA THR A 104 4.06 -3.96 11.31
C THR A 104 4.60 -5.37 11.32
N ASN A 105 4.81 -5.93 12.52
CA ASN A 105 5.21 -7.32 12.68
C ASN A 105 4.04 -8.26 12.38
N ILE A 106 4.02 -8.84 11.19
CA ILE A 106 2.98 -9.77 10.72
C ILE A 106 3.36 -11.20 11.13
N PHE A 107 3.61 -11.44 12.41
CA PHE A 107 4.19 -12.70 12.90
C PHE A 107 3.28 -13.96 12.79
N ASN A 108 1.97 -13.81 12.56
CA ASN A 108 1.03 -14.91 12.68
C ASN A 108 0.43 -15.40 11.35
N PHE A 109 0.91 -14.93 10.20
CA PHE A 109 0.32 -15.31 8.91
C PHE A 109 0.49 -16.80 8.56
N GLU A 110 1.49 -17.46 9.15
CA GLU A 110 1.84 -18.85 8.83
C GLU A 110 1.22 -19.89 9.77
N GLN A 111 0.79 -19.49 10.98
CA GLN A 111 0.36 -20.42 12.01
C GLN A 111 -1.15 -20.67 12.11
N SER A 112 -1.97 -19.90 11.42
CA SER A 112 -3.42 -20.11 11.44
C SER A 112 -3.83 -21.17 10.41
N PRO A 113 -4.35 -22.32 10.86
CA PRO A 113 -4.86 -23.36 9.95
C PRO A 113 -6.13 -22.93 9.20
N ASN A 114 -6.79 -21.86 9.63
CA ASN A 114 -8.00 -21.32 9.03
C ASN A 114 -7.68 -20.10 8.16
N ASN A 115 -7.83 -20.27 6.84
CA ASN A 115 -7.61 -19.21 5.85
C ASN A 115 -8.45 -17.92 6.09
N GLU A 116 -9.55 -18.00 6.83
CA GLU A 116 -10.47 -16.89 7.10
C GLU A 116 -9.95 -15.96 8.19
N GLU A 117 -9.41 -16.49 9.29
CA GLU A 117 -8.76 -15.70 10.35
C GLU A 117 -7.55 -14.94 9.81
N THR A 118 -6.78 -15.57 8.92
CA THR A 118 -5.59 -14.95 8.30
C THR A 118 -5.94 -13.71 7.45
N ILE A 119 -7.06 -13.74 6.74
CA ILE A 119 -7.53 -12.61 5.93
C ILE A 119 -7.98 -11.46 6.81
N TRP A 120 -8.69 -11.78 7.89
CA TRP A 120 -9.19 -10.78 8.81
C TRP A 120 -8.06 -10.12 9.60
N ASP A 121 -7.10 -10.91 10.09
CA ASP A 121 -5.92 -10.37 10.77
C ASP A 121 -5.17 -9.37 9.91
N PHE A 122 -5.13 -9.58 8.59
CA PHE A 122 -4.49 -8.65 7.69
C PHE A 122 -5.15 -7.26 7.66
N TRP A 123 -6.47 -7.17 7.82
CA TRP A 123 -7.16 -5.89 7.97
C TRP A 123 -6.71 -5.12 9.22
N LEU A 124 -6.44 -5.85 10.30
CA LEU A 124 -5.93 -5.25 11.53
C LEU A 124 -4.54 -4.65 11.32
N TYR A 125 -3.67 -5.33 10.56
CA TYR A 125 -2.33 -4.84 10.24
C TYR A 125 -2.33 -3.63 9.30
N LEU A 126 -3.31 -3.51 8.42
CA LEU A 126 -3.45 -2.35 7.53
C LEU A 126 -3.90 -1.09 8.27
N PHE A 127 -4.62 -1.21 9.38
CA PHE A 127 -5.15 -0.06 10.11
C PHE A 127 -4.04 0.90 10.57
N PRO A 128 -2.96 0.47 11.24
CA PRO A 128 -1.85 1.35 11.63
C PRO A 128 -1.22 2.08 10.44
N TYR A 129 -0.96 1.37 9.37
CA TYR A 129 -0.39 1.95 8.15
C TYR A 129 -1.27 3.07 7.57
N CYS A 130 -2.57 2.81 7.40
CA CYS A 130 -3.48 3.82 6.88
C CYS A 130 -3.71 4.97 7.88
N LEU A 131 -3.70 4.68 9.19
CA LEU A 131 -3.81 5.70 10.22
C LEU A 131 -2.61 6.66 10.19
N LYS A 132 -1.38 6.15 10.08
CA LYS A 132 -0.16 6.96 9.95
C LYS A 132 -0.19 7.84 8.71
N LYS A 133 -0.53 7.29 7.55
CA LYS A 133 -0.65 8.07 6.30
C LYS A 133 -1.73 9.16 6.39
N ALA A 134 -2.88 8.86 6.93
CA ALA A 134 -3.95 9.84 7.11
C ALA A 134 -3.56 10.92 8.12
N TYR A 135 -2.94 10.54 9.25
CA TYR A 135 -2.51 11.48 10.27
C TYR A 135 -1.40 12.41 9.79
N ALA A 136 -0.51 11.96 8.90
CA ALA A 136 0.51 12.80 8.26
C ALA A 136 -0.07 13.98 7.47
N GLN A 137 -1.32 13.87 6.98
CA GLN A 137 -2.05 14.98 6.38
C GLN A 137 -2.69 15.92 7.42
N GLY A 138 -2.57 15.60 8.71
CA GLY A 138 -3.20 16.31 9.82
C GLY A 138 -4.58 15.75 10.20
N LEU A 139 -5.08 16.17 11.37
CA LEU A 139 -6.40 15.76 11.84
C LEU A 139 -7.52 16.44 11.02
N TYR A 140 -8.39 15.63 10.44
CA TYR A 140 -9.50 16.13 9.64
C TYR A 140 -10.57 16.82 10.51
N LYS A 141 -10.92 18.04 10.13
CA LYS A 141 -12.05 18.79 10.70
C LYS A 141 -13.19 18.87 9.71
N ALA A 142 -14.41 18.73 10.21
CA ALA A 142 -15.62 18.96 9.42
C ALA A 142 -16.55 19.96 10.10
N TYR A 143 -17.36 20.63 9.31
CA TYR A 143 -18.43 21.45 9.84
C TYR A 143 -19.52 20.57 10.43
N GLN A 144 -19.77 20.74 11.75
CA GLN A 144 -20.81 20.06 12.48
C GLN A 144 -21.90 21.04 12.91
N ARG A 145 -23.14 20.63 12.76
CA ARG A 145 -24.29 21.39 13.23
C ARG A 145 -24.51 21.06 14.72
N LYS A 146 -24.20 22.03 15.60
CA LYS A 146 -24.41 21.89 17.04
C LYS A 146 -25.63 22.67 17.51
N GLN A 147 -26.35 22.10 18.47
CA GLN A 147 -27.56 22.66 19.03
C GLN A 147 -27.32 23.10 20.46
N TYR A 148 -27.60 24.37 20.73
CA TYR A 148 -27.43 24.99 22.04
C TYR A 148 -28.77 25.50 22.58
N ASN A 149 -28.83 25.66 23.90
CA ASN A 149 -29.97 26.28 24.59
C ASN A 149 -29.44 27.05 25.82
N ASP A 150 -28.98 28.26 25.61
CA ASP A 150 -28.39 29.14 26.61
C ASP A 150 -28.71 30.60 26.32
N ALA A 151 -28.25 31.53 27.16
CA ALA A 151 -28.48 32.95 27.00
C ALA A 151 -27.61 33.65 25.99
N ASN A 152 -26.50 32.98 25.52
CA ASN A 152 -25.50 33.56 24.62
C ASN A 152 -25.66 33.04 23.21
N VAL A 153 -26.58 33.62 22.45
CA VAL A 153 -26.92 33.21 21.09
C VAL A 153 -25.74 33.45 20.12
N LYS A 154 -25.21 32.38 19.56
CA LYS A 154 -24.06 32.42 18.60
C LYS A 154 -24.43 31.96 17.19
N GLY A 155 -25.69 31.66 16.93
CA GLY A 155 -26.12 31.12 15.62
C GLY A 155 -27.56 31.32 15.32
N SER A 156 -28.09 30.60 14.34
CA SER A 156 -29.51 30.73 13.94
C SER A 156 -30.44 30.16 14.99
N ILE A 157 -31.44 30.95 15.38
CA ILE A 157 -32.47 30.54 16.34
C ILE A 157 -33.28 29.38 15.75
N ASP A 158 -33.40 28.29 16.50
CA ASP A 158 -34.26 27.15 16.18
C ASP A 158 -35.64 27.41 16.83
N VAL A 159 -36.50 28.11 16.11
CA VAL A 159 -37.81 28.57 16.60
C VAL A 159 -38.62 27.40 17.13
N LYS A 160 -38.70 26.28 16.41
CA LYS A 160 -39.47 25.11 16.84
C LYS A 160 -38.99 24.58 18.20
N ARG A 161 -37.68 24.41 18.33
CA ARG A 161 -37.07 23.90 19.56
C ARG A 161 -37.12 24.94 20.69
N HIS A 162 -37.06 26.23 20.35
CA HIS A 162 -37.17 27.33 21.30
C HIS A 162 -38.54 27.34 21.94
N LEU A 163 -39.61 27.28 21.13
CA LEU A 163 -40.97 27.21 21.60
C LEU A 163 -41.23 25.97 22.47
N LEU A 164 -40.72 24.83 22.11
CA LEU A 164 -40.88 23.58 22.87
C LEU A 164 -40.11 23.55 24.19
N LYS A 165 -38.95 24.24 24.31
CA LYS A 165 -38.09 24.14 25.49
C LYS A 165 -38.12 25.35 26.41
N ASN A 166 -38.50 26.52 25.90
CA ASN A 166 -38.32 27.81 26.57
C ASN A 166 -39.63 28.59 26.66
N LEU A 167 -40.77 27.93 26.69
CA LEU A 167 -42.05 28.54 27.05
C LEU A 167 -42.55 27.95 28.38
N PRO A 168 -42.78 28.79 29.41
CA PRO A 168 -42.52 30.27 29.46
C PRO A 168 -41.02 30.60 29.36
N PHE A 169 -40.67 31.78 28.84
CA PHE A 169 -39.29 32.22 28.61
C PHE A 169 -38.53 32.37 29.92
N ALA A 170 -37.45 31.63 30.07
CA ALA A 170 -36.55 31.61 31.23
C ALA A 170 -35.12 32.11 30.92
N GLY A 171 -35.00 33.07 30.01
CA GLY A 171 -33.70 33.69 29.65
C GLY A 171 -32.79 32.83 28.73
N LYS A 172 -33.27 31.68 28.26
CA LYS A 172 -32.51 30.79 27.35
C LYS A 172 -33.14 30.77 25.96
N ILE A 173 -32.28 30.73 24.94
CA ILE A 173 -32.71 30.67 23.54
C ILE A 173 -32.09 29.40 22.91
N ALA A 174 -32.96 28.63 22.23
CA ALA A 174 -32.50 27.48 21.47
C ALA A 174 -32.00 27.92 20.08
N TYR A 175 -30.78 27.64 19.77
CA TYR A 175 -30.14 28.02 18.51
C TYR A 175 -29.24 26.92 17.99
N THR A 176 -28.82 27.05 16.73
CA THR A 176 -27.96 26.11 16.04
C THR A 176 -26.78 26.83 15.45
N THR A 177 -25.56 26.29 15.65
CA THR A 177 -24.35 26.79 15.07
C THR A 177 -23.78 25.80 14.06
N LYS A 178 -22.96 26.28 13.14
CA LYS A 178 -22.03 25.47 12.35
C LYS A 178 -20.64 25.64 12.93
N GLU A 179 -20.07 24.58 13.50
CA GLU A 179 -18.75 24.60 14.11
C GLU A 179 -17.80 23.67 13.38
N HIS A 180 -16.58 24.13 13.17
CA HIS A 180 -15.50 23.33 12.57
C HIS A 180 -14.89 22.45 13.67
N SER A 181 -15.18 21.16 13.65
CA SER A 181 -14.86 20.24 14.74
C SER A 181 -14.04 19.05 14.26
N TYR A 182 -13.10 18.61 15.08
CA TYR A 182 -12.43 17.32 14.92
C TYR A 182 -13.39 16.15 15.21
N ASP A 183 -14.38 16.35 16.06
CA ASP A 183 -15.42 15.36 16.31
C ASP A 183 -16.45 15.39 15.17
N ASN A 184 -16.31 14.47 14.24
CA ASN A 184 -17.11 14.32 13.03
C ASN A 184 -17.36 12.83 12.75
N PRO A 185 -18.25 12.46 11.82
CA PRO A 185 -18.56 11.06 11.53
C PRO A 185 -17.35 10.18 11.24
N LEU A 186 -16.36 10.71 10.52
CA LEU A 186 -15.14 9.96 10.17
C LEU A 186 -14.24 9.73 11.40
N SER A 187 -14.05 10.76 12.24
CA SER A 187 -13.30 10.61 13.50
C SER A 187 -13.99 9.63 14.46
N GLN A 188 -15.32 9.64 14.50
CA GLN A 188 -16.10 8.66 15.29
C GLN A 188 -15.93 7.24 14.74
N LEU A 189 -15.86 7.06 13.40
CA LEU A 189 -15.59 5.76 12.80
C LEU A 189 -14.23 5.23 13.21
N ILE A 190 -13.18 6.06 13.10
CA ILE A 190 -11.81 5.73 13.53
C ILE A 190 -11.81 5.40 15.03
N ARG A 191 -12.50 6.19 15.86
CA ARG A 191 -12.62 5.92 17.29
C ARG A 191 -13.25 4.57 17.59
N HIS A 192 -14.35 4.22 16.94
CA HIS A 192 -14.99 2.91 17.12
C HIS A 192 -14.07 1.77 16.70
N THR A 193 -13.28 1.96 15.65
CA THR A 193 -12.27 0.97 15.22
C THR A 193 -11.16 0.82 16.26
N ILE A 194 -10.65 1.92 16.82
CA ILE A 194 -9.64 1.88 17.90
C ILE A 194 -10.18 1.11 19.11
N GLU A 195 -11.40 1.40 19.56
CA GLU A 195 -11.98 0.69 20.70
C GLU A 195 -12.22 -0.80 20.42
N TYR A 196 -12.57 -1.14 19.18
CA TYR A 196 -12.71 -2.53 18.77
C TYR A 196 -11.33 -3.24 18.78
N LEU A 197 -10.31 -2.63 18.20
CA LEU A 197 -8.93 -3.17 18.19
C LEU A 197 -8.38 -3.39 19.61
N ARG A 198 -8.73 -2.52 20.57
CA ARG A 198 -8.33 -2.70 21.98
C ARG A 198 -8.87 -3.98 22.61
N THR A 199 -10.00 -4.49 22.14
CA THR A 199 -10.58 -5.75 22.63
C THR A 199 -9.95 -6.99 22.00
N HIS A 200 -9.19 -6.83 20.92
CA HIS A 200 -8.54 -7.91 20.19
C HIS A 200 -7.05 -7.98 20.54
N PRO A 201 -6.47 -9.16 20.88
CA PRO A 201 -5.06 -9.28 21.30
C PRO A 201 -4.08 -8.67 20.30
N ILE A 202 -4.18 -9.05 19.01
CA ILE A 202 -3.35 -8.53 17.92
C ILE A 202 -3.60 -7.01 17.76
N GLY A 203 -4.85 -6.58 17.71
CA GLY A 203 -5.22 -5.20 17.55
C GLY A 203 -4.66 -4.31 18.66
N ASN A 204 -4.74 -4.75 19.92
CA ASN A 204 -4.18 -4.02 21.05
C ASN A 204 -2.64 -3.90 20.95
N ALA A 205 -1.96 -4.96 20.55
CA ALA A 205 -0.51 -4.90 20.31
C ALA A 205 -0.16 -3.87 19.23
N LEU A 206 -0.90 -3.85 18.12
CA LEU A 206 -0.71 -2.92 17.00
C LEU A 206 -0.92 -1.46 17.40
N LEU A 207 -1.90 -1.15 18.25
CA LEU A 207 -2.14 0.21 18.75
C LEU A 207 -1.05 0.71 19.71
N ASN A 208 -0.21 -0.18 20.21
CA ASN A 208 0.87 0.12 21.16
C ASN A 208 2.28 -0.08 20.59
N THR A 209 2.43 -0.32 19.28
CA THR A 209 3.69 -0.66 18.63
C THR A 209 4.79 0.36 18.91
N ASP A 210 4.48 1.65 18.76
CA ASP A 210 5.46 2.74 18.93
C ASP A 210 4.83 3.99 19.60
N ALA A 211 5.66 4.96 19.94
CA ALA A 211 5.24 6.20 20.58
C ALA A 211 4.35 7.05 19.66
N GLU A 212 4.61 7.05 18.38
CA GLU A 212 3.84 7.77 17.37
C GLU A 212 2.42 7.24 17.29
N MET A 213 2.25 5.91 17.19
CA MET A 213 0.93 5.25 17.16
C MET A 213 0.14 5.56 18.43
N ARG A 214 0.76 5.47 19.61
CA ARG A 214 0.11 5.83 20.88
C ARG A 214 -0.37 7.29 20.90
N THR A 215 0.45 8.20 20.36
CA THR A 215 0.09 9.62 20.26
C THR A 215 -1.11 9.83 19.34
N MET A 216 -1.13 9.24 18.14
CA MET A 216 -2.26 9.33 17.21
C MET A 216 -3.55 8.79 17.83
N VAL A 217 -3.48 7.61 18.43
CA VAL A 217 -4.62 6.99 19.12
C VAL A 217 -5.16 7.92 20.23
N SER A 218 -4.26 8.50 21.05
CA SER A 218 -4.67 9.41 22.12
C SER A 218 -5.34 10.67 21.59
N GLN A 219 -4.89 11.23 20.46
CA GLN A 219 -5.50 12.40 19.82
C GLN A 219 -6.94 12.11 19.36
N PHE A 220 -7.18 10.99 18.68
CA PHE A 220 -8.54 10.60 18.29
C PHE A 220 -9.43 10.36 19.50
N VAL A 221 -8.91 9.72 20.54
CA VAL A 221 -9.62 9.50 21.80
C VAL A 221 -9.99 10.82 22.47
N PHE A 222 -9.06 11.75 22.59
CA PHE A 222 -9.25 13.06 23.20
C PHE A 222 -10.34 13.88 22.47
N HIS A 223 -10.26 13.97 21.15
CA HIS A 223 -11.20 14.78 20.37
C HIS A 223 -12.61 14.22 20.27
N THR A 224 -12.80 12.92 20.56
CA THR A 224 -14.12 12.26 20.49
C THR A 224 -14.67 11.84 21.85
N GLN A 225 -13.96 12.10 22.96
CA GLN A 225 -14.28 11.56 24.29
C GLN A 225 -15.67 11.95 24.80
N ASN A 226 -16.13 13.18 24.52
CA ASN A 226 -17.40 13.70 25.04
C ASN A 226 -18.64 13.21 24.25
N THR A 227 -18.44 12.64 23.08
CA THR A 227 -19.53 12.24 22.17
C THR A 227 -19.48 10.75 21.83
N TYR A 228 -18.39 10.07 22.16
CA TYR A 228 -18.26 8.65 21.94
C TYR A 228 -19.32 7.86 22.73
N ASN A 229 -20.06 7.04 22.00
CA ASN A 229 -21.04 6.12 22.59
C ASN A 229 -20.84 4.73 21.99
N LYS A 230 -20.43 3.76 22.81
CA LYS A 230 -20.19 2.38 22.42
C LYS A 230 -21.37 1.78 21.63
N ASN A 231 -22.62 2.12 22.02
CA ASN A 231 -23.82 1.58 21.40
C ASN A 231 -24.19 2.27 20.06
N ALA A 232 -23.49 3.35 19.69
CA ALA A 232 -23.76 4.09 18.44
C ALA A 232 -23.04 3.51 17.21
N ARG A 233 -22.31 2.39 17.33
CA ARG A 233 -21.48 1.77 16.26
C ARG A 233 -22.25 1.67 14.93
N ARG A 234 -23.48 1.11 14.94
CA ARG A 234 -24.29 0.96 13.73
C ARG A 234 -24.62 2.31 13.08
N LYS A 235 -24.95 3.32 13.88
CA LYS A 235 -25.23 4.68 13.39
C LYS A 235 -24.00 5.31 12.77
N VAL A 236 -22.83 5.12 13.37
CA VAL A 236 -21.55 5.63 12.87
C VAL A 236 -21.18 4.97 11.55
N ILE A 237 -21.32 3.65 11.42
CA ILE A 237 -21.11 2.92 10.17
C ILE A 237 -22.02 3.47 9.07
N MET A 238 -23.32 3.64 9.34
CA MET A 238 -24.29 4.18 8.37
C MET A 238 -23.94 5.61 7.94
N ALA A 239 -23.46 6.45 8.85
CA ALA A 239 -23.04 7.82 8.55
C ALA A 239 -21.81 7.88 7.64
N ASN A 240 -21.03 6.81 7.58
CA ASN A 240 -19.83 6.65 6.74
C ASN A 240 -20.06 5.72 5.53
N ALA A 241 -21.28 5.38 5.18
CA ALA A 241 -21.61 4.49 4.07
C ALA A 241 -21.20 5.07 2.70
N LYS A 242 -21.13 6.39 2.58
CA LYS A 242 -20.61 7.04 1.36
C LYS A 242 -19.10 7.16 1.43
N PRO A 243 -18.39 6.89 0.32
CA PRO A 243 -16.95 7.08 0.27
C PRO A 243 -16.54 8.51 0.66
N PHE A 244 -15.51 8.63 1.47
CA PHE A 244 -14.91 9.91 1.81
C PHE A 244 -14.17 10.47 0.60
N VAL A 245 -14.48 11.70 0.21
CA VAL A 245 -13.82 12.41 -0.88
C VAL A 245 -13.44 13.79 -0.40
N HIS A 246 -12.14 14.09 -0.41
CA HIS A 246 -11.62 15.41 -0.06
C HIS A 246 -10.36 15.73 -0.87
N PRO A 247 -10.21 16.93 -1.44
CA PRO A 247 -9.08 17.25 -2.33
C PRO A 247 -7.71 17.21 -1.62
N TYR A 248 -7.65 17.49 -0.34
CA TYR A 248 -6.42 17.48 0.46
C TYR A 248 -6.26 16.23 1.32
N PHE A 249 -7.30 15.83 2.07
CA PHE A 249 -7.26 14.68 2.99
C PHE A 249 -7.52 13.36 2.26
N THR A 250 -6.72 13.05 1.24
CA THR A 250 -6.92 11.89 0.37
C THR A 250 -6.70 10.56 1.08
N GLU A 251 -5.76 10.52 2.03
CA GLU A 251 -5.41 9.29 2.78
C GLU A 251 -6.49 8.84 3.79
N TYR A 252 -7.47 9.71 4.07
CA TYR A 252 -8.60 9.32 4.90
C TYR A 252 -9.62 8.42 4.19
N ALA A 253 -9.65 8.39 2.86
CA ALA A 253 -10.52 7.48 2.12
C ALA A 253 -10.12 6.00 2.29
N PRO A 254 -8.84 5.61 2.14
CA PRO A 254 -8.36 4.28 2.50
C PRO A 254 -8.65 3.91 3.94
N LEU A 255 -8.35 4.82 4.87
CA LEU A 255 -8.60 4.59 6.30
C LEU A 255 -10.07 4.36 6.60
N GLN A 256 -10.98 5.13 6.00
CA GLN A 256 -12.44 4.91 6.12
C GLN A 256 -12.82 3.50 5.69
N LYS A 257 -12.35 3.06 4.52
CA LYS A 257 -12.66 1.74 3.95
C LYS A 257 -12.20 0.61 4.89
N ILE A 258 -10.97 0.71 5.41
CA ILE A 258 -10.44 -0.26 6.37
C ILE A 258 -11.24 -0.28 7.67
N CYS A 259 -11.56 0.88 8.24
CA CYS A 259 -12.38 0.97 9.44
C CYS A 259 -13.76 0.33 9.25
N LEU A 260 -14.41 0.57 8.11
CA LEU A 260 -15.70 -0.04 7.79
C LEU A 260 -15.60 -1.56 7.69
N ASN A 261 -14.54 -2.08 7.06
CA ASN A 261 -14.34 -3.51 6.92
C ASN A 261 -14.08 -4.18 8.29
N ILE A 262 -13.20 -3.60 9.12
CA ILE A 262 -12.95 -4.10 10.48
C ILE A 262 -14.24 -4.12 11.31
N LEU A 263 -15.02 -3.05 11.28
CA LEU A 263 -16.25 -2.93 12.12
C LEU A 263 -17.43 -3.74 11.59
N ASN A 264 -17.48 -4.05 10.31
CA ASN A 264 -18.52 -4.90 9.71
C ASN A 264 -18.19 -6.39 9.80
N HIS A 265 -16.95 -6.77 10.17
CA HIS A 265 -16.51 -8.16 10.17
C HIS A 265 -17.36 -9.09 11.04
N GLU A 266 -17.93 -8.63 12.16
CA GLU A 266 -18.87 -9.44 12.96
C GLU A 266 -20.14 -9.87 12.18
N LYS A 267 -20.43 -9.20 11.06
CA LYS A 267 -21.54 -9.57 10.15
C LYS A 267 -21.07 -10.37 8.94
N LEU A 268 -19.79 -10.33 8.67
CA LEU A 268 -19.14 -11.04 7.59
C LEU A 268 -18.53 -12.34 8.14
N THR A 269 -19.32 -13.20 8.74
CA THR A 269 -19.07 -14.62 8.66
C THR A 269 -19.08 -14.91 7.16
N PHE A 270 -17.88 -15.19 6.62
CA PHE A 270 -17.68 -15.48 5.21
C PHE A 270 -18.70 -16.53 4.77
N GLY A 271 -19.63 -16.15 3.87
CA GLY A 271 -20.70 -17.02 3.39
C GLY A 271 -22.12 -16.47 3.54
N GLU A 272 -22.37 -15.44 4.35
CA GLU A 272 -23.74 -14.86 4.47
C GLU A 272 -24.09 -13.87 3.35
N GLU A 273 -23.10 -13.20 2.73
CA GLU A 273 -23.33 -12.43 1.52
C GLU A 273 -22.94 -13.26 0.30
N LYS A 274 -23.86 -14.07 -0.19
CA LYS A 274 -23.69 -14.81 -1.43
C LYS A 274 -23.35 -13.83 -2.57
N ASP A 275 -22.44 -14.28 -3.45
CA ASP A 275 -22.08 -13.61 -4.71
C ASP A 275 -21.18 -12.38 -4.63
N LYS A 276 -20.70 -11.97 -3.46
CA LYS A 276 -19.75 -10.86 -3.36
C LYS A 276 -18.29 -11.32 -3.51
N ILE A 277 -17.52 -10.47 -4.17
CA ILE A 277 -16.08 -10.66 -4.33
C ILE A 277 -15.35 -9.98 -3.15
N TYR A 278 -14.39 -10.67 -2.58
CA TYR A 278 -13.54 -10.21 -1.50
C TYR A 278 -12.08 -10.45 -1.83
N GLY A 279 -11.19 -9.66 -1.25
CA GLY A 279 -9.77 -9.90 -1.45
C GLY A 279 -8.89 -8.72 -1.07
N LEU A 280 -7.59 -9.00 -1.12
CA LEU A 280 -6.54 -8.04 -0.86
C LEU A 280 -5.41 -8.28 -1.85
N LEU A 281 -5.14 -7.28 -2.65
CA LEU A 281 -4.23 -7.35 -3.78
C LEU A 281 -3.21 -6.22 -3.74
N PHE A 282 -2.00 -6.52 -4.18
CA PHE A 282 -0.88 -5.60 -4.28
C PHE A 282 -0.28 -5.62 -5.68
N ASP A 283 -0.02 -4.47 -6.24
CA ASP A 283 0.82 -4.37 -7.43
C ASP A 283 2.26 -4.72 -7.06
N GLY A 284 2.83 -5.70 -7.77
CA GLY A 284 4.17 -6.21 -7.47
C GLY A 284 5.28 -5.18 -7.69
N ALA A 285 5.14 -4.33 -8.71
CA ALA A 285 6.13 -3.29 -8.97
C ALA A 285 6.10 -2.21 -7.88
N TRP A 286 4.91 -1.72 -7.54
CA TRP A 286 4.74 -0.76 -6.45
C TRP A 286 5.26 -1.32 -5.11
N LEU A 287 4.93 -2.56 -4.76
CA LEU A 287 5.37 -3.16 -3.50
C LEU A 287 6.89 -3.30 -3.45
N TRP A 288 7.53 -3.62 -4.57
CA TRP A 288 8.98 -3.68 -4.69
C TRP A 288 9.63 -2.30 -4.51
N GLU A 289 9.11 -1.27 -5.17
CA GLU A 289 9.59 0.11 -5.05
C GLU A 289 9.48 0.62 -3.59
N GLU A 290 8.31 0.46 -2.96
CA GLU A 290 8.10 0.85 -1.55
C GLU A 290 8.98 0.06 -0.59
N TYR A 291 9.18 -1.25 -0.86
CA TYR A 291 10.07 -2.08 -0.05
C TYR A 291 11.53 -1.57 -0.11
N LEU A 292 12.04 -1.31 -1.29
CA LEU A 292 13.39 -0.74 -1.45
C LEU A 292 13.51 0.60 -0.73
N ASN A 293 12.48 1.44 -0.79
CA ASN A 293 12.47 2.72 -0.11
C ASN A 293 12.58 2.58 1.42
N THR A 294 12.13 1.47 2.02
CA THR A 294 12.22 1.29 3.49
C THR A 294 13.64 1.29 4.04
N PHE A 295 14.65 0.98 3.24
CA PHE A 295 16.04 0.97 3.65
C PHE A 295 16.95 1.90 2.84
N LEU A 296 16.47 2.48 1.74
CA LEU A 296 17.20 3.48 0.94
C LEU A 296 16.80 4.92 1.25
N ASP A 297 15.77 5.16 2.04
CA ASP A 297 15.18 6.48 2.29
C ASP A 297 16.13 7.47 2.98
N GLU A 298 17.18 7.01 3.67
CA GLU A 298 18.20 7.88 4.25
C GLU A 298 19.04 8.58 3.18
N ASP A 299 19.43 7.85 2.13
CA ASP A 299 20.36 8.29 1.09
C ASP A 299 19.66 8.80 -0.16
N PHE A 300 18.45 8.31 -0.47
CA PHE A 300 17.71 8.59 -1.69
C PHE A 300 16.34 9.22 -1.39
N LYS A 301 15.91 10.10 -2.30
CA LYS A 301 14.51 10.53 -2.41
C LYS A 301 13.79 9.51 -3.28
N HIS A 302 12.57 9.18 -2.89
CA HIS A 302 11.65 8.35 -3.66
C HIS A 302 10.48 9.20 -4.16
N PRO A 303 10.50 9.72 -5.41
CA PRO A 303 9.42 10.52 -5.96
C PRO A 303 8.16 9.68 -6.20
N GLU A 304 7.06 10.03 -5.54
CA GLU A 304 5.78 9.34 -5.69
C GLU A 304 5.05 9.81 -6.97
N ASN A 305 5.20 9.08 -8.06
CA ASN A 305 4.54 9.38 -9.35
C ASN A 305 3.01 9.52 -9.20
N LEU A 306 2.39 8.63 -8.43
CA LEU A 306 0.94 8.57 -8.25
C LEU A 306 0.35 9.82 -7.58
N LYS A 307 1.11 10.49 -6.73
CA LYS A 307 0.70 11.72 -6.04
C LYS A 307 1.25 12.99 -6.70
N GLY A 308 2.11 12.85 -7.72
CA GLY A 308 2.81 13.96 -8.35
C GLY A 308 3.82 14.64 -7.42
N ASN A 309 4.16 14.04 -6.29
CA ASN A 309 5.17 14.53 -5.37
C ASN A 309 6.58 14.20 -5.89
N GLY A 310 7.50 15.18 -5.79
CA GLY A 310 8.87 14.99 -6.28
C GLY A 310 8.98 14.98 -7.80
N ARG A 311 8.01 15.56 -8.50
CA ARG A 311 8.01 15.68 -9.96
C ARG A 311 9.24 16.41 -10.45
N GLU A 312 9.98 15.78 -11.36
CA GLU A 312 11.06 16.34 -12.12
C GLU A 312 10.61 16.57 -13.59
N TYR A 313 11.37 17.34 -14.36
CA TYR A 313 11.02 17.62 -15.74
C TYR A 313 12.20 17.35 -16.67
N LEU A 314 11.92 16.68 -17.80
CA LEU A 314 12.93 16.36 -18.80
C LEU A 314 13.40 17.61 -19.54
N PHE A 315 12.48 18.52 -19.84
CA PHE A 315 12.78 19.74 -20.60
C PHE A 315 12.60 20.99 -19.74
N LYS A 316 13.29 22.07 -20.13
CA LYS A 316 13.11 23.40 -19.53
C LYS A 316 11.65 23.87 -19.59
N LYS A 317 11.28 24.80 -18.69
CA LYS A 317 9.91 25.34 -18.54
C LYS A 317 8.86 24.32 -18.11
N GLY A 318 9.25 23.28 -17.39
CA GLY A 318 8.31 22.33 -16.81
C GLY A 318 7.59 21.44 -17.83
N LYS A 319 8.23 21.15 -18.96
CA LYS A 319 7.67 20.24 -19.94
C LYS A 319 8.16 18.80 -19.74
N GLN A 320 7.28 17.84 -20.02
CA GLN A 320 7.47 16.41 -19.88
C GLN A 320 7.93 16.02 -18.47
N PRO A 321 6.98 15.73 -17.55
CA PRO A 321 7.30 15.24 -16.22
C PRO A 321 7.97 13.88 -16.31
N ILE A 322 8.97 13.66 -15.45
CA ILE A 322 9.67 12.39 -15.26
C ILE A 322 9.70 12.04 -13.79
N TYR A 323 9.76 10.74 -13.51
CA TYR A 323 9.72 10.20 -12.17
C TYR A 323 10.73 9.06 -12.08
N PRO A 324 12.02 9.36 -11.81
CA PRO A 324 12.97 8.33 -11.37
C PRO A 324 12.50 7.74 -10.05
N ASP A 325 12.64 6.43 -9.87
CA ASP A 325 12.20 5.79 -8.64
C ASP A 325 13.09 6.20 -7.46
N PHE A 326 14.40 6.45 -7.71
CA PHE A 326 15.35 6.91 -6.70
C PHE A 326 16.24 8.05 -7.22
N ILE A 327 16.38 9.10 -6.40
CA ILE A 327 17.29 10.23 -6.67
C ILE A 327 18.10 10.48 -5.40
N SER A 328 19.45 10.52 -5.47
CA SER A 328 20.28 10.76 -4.30
C SER A 328 19.97 12.10 -3.62
N LYS A 329 19.92 12.11 -2.28
CA LYS A 329 19.72 13.34 -1.49
C LYS A 329 20.96 14.23 -1.49
N SER A 330 22.14 13.61 -1.43
CA SER A 330 23.44 14.25 -1.47
C SER A 330 24.15 14.04 -2.81
N GLY A 331 25.30 14.65 -2.99
CA GLY A 331 26.13 14.53 -4.20
C GLY A 331 25.73 15.50 -5.31
N SER A 332 26.73 15.85 -6.15
CA SER A 332 26.59 16.58 -7.39
C SER A 332 27.63 16.03 -8.35
N PRO A 333 27.22 15.43 -9.47
CA PRO A 333 25.83 15.27 -9.95
C PRO A 333 24.97 14.32 -9.10
N LYS A 334 23.64 14.42 -9.24
CA LYS A 334 22.68 13.54 -8.55
C LYS A 334 22.67 12.16 -9.17
N LEU A 335 22.78 11.11 -8.35
CA LEU A 335 22.59 9.74 -8.80
C LEU A 335 21.12 9.43 -9.02
N VAL A 336 20.83 8.60 -10.01
CA VAL A 336 19.49 8.16 -10.34
C VAL A 336 19.42 6.65 -10.42
N GLY A 337 18.33 6.11 -9.91
CA GLY A 337 18.03 4.68 -9.97
C GLY A 337 16.58 4.43 -10.33
N ASP A 338 16.35 3.25 -10.88
CA ASP A 338 15.03 2.79 -11.27
C ASP A 338 14.82 1.35 -10.75
N ALA A 339 13.67 1.08 -10.13
CA ALA A 339 13.35 -0.23 -9.58
C ALA A 339 12.52 -1.04 -10.57
N LYS A 340 12.82 -2.32 -10.72
CA LYS A 340 12.10 -3.20 -11.63
C LYS A 340 11.80 -4.54 -10.97
N TYR A 341 10.52 -4.84 -10.84
CA TYR A 341 10.06 -6.14 -10.34
C TYR A 341 10.02 -7.19 -11.46
N ILE A 342 11.19 -7.43 -12.08
CA ILE A 342 11.41 -8.41 -13.14
C ILE A 342 12.82 -9.02 -13.00
N PRO A 343 13.02 -10.31 -13.38
CA PRO A 343 14.34 -10.96 -13.29
C PRO A 343 15.25 -10.49 -14.44
N LEU A 344 15.92 -9.34 -14.30
CA LEU A 344 16.82 -8.78 -15.33
C LEU A 344 18.07 -9.63 -15.58
N ASP A 345 18.38 -10.58 -14.71
CA ASP A 345 19.45 -11.55 -14.85
C ASP A 345 19.13 -12.69 -15.83
N LYS A 346 17.86 -12.91 -16.16
CA LYS A 346 17.37 -14.01 -17.02
C LYS A 346 16.99 -13.55 -18.44
N HIS A 347 17.15 -12.26 -18.75
CA HIS A 347 16.74 -11.76 -20.07
C HIS A 347 17.62 -12.31 -21.19
N LYS A 348 16.97 -12.98 -22.15
CA LYS A 348 17.60 -13.43 -23.40
C LYS A 348 17.79 -12.22 -24.35
N SER A 349 18.83 -12.28 -25.17
CA SER A 349 19.22 -11.18 -26.07
C SER A 349 18.22 -10.92 -27.23
N TYR A 350 17.18 -11.71 -27.41
CA TYR A 350 16.23 -11.60 -28.51
C TYR A 350 14.78 -11.91 -28.07
N GLY A 351 13.78 -11.15 -28.62
CA GLY A 351 12.35 -11.31 -28.45
C GLY A 351 11.69 -10.13 -27.72
N GLU A 352 10.37 -10.24 -27.44
CA GLU A 352 9.57 -9.20 -26.74
C GLU A 352 10.18 -8.80 -25.37
N ASP A 353 10.80 -9.75 -24.67
CA ASP A 353 11.51 -9.49 -23.43
C ASP A 353 12.74 -8.57 -23.63
N SER A 354 13.37 -8.62 -24.80
CA SER A 354 14.51 -7.74 -25.11
C SER A 354 14.07 -6.30 -25.38
N GLU A 355 12.95 -6.07 -26.06
CA GLU A 355 12.39 -4.72 -26.30
C GLU A 355 12.01 -4.05 -24.98
N ARG A 356 11.44 -4.80 -24.04
CA ARG A 356 11.10 -4.32 -22.72
C ARG A 356 12.34 -3.94 -21.92
N ALA A 357 13.38 -4.77 -21.96
CA ALA A 357 14.66 -4.49 -21.29
C ALA A 357 15.34 -3.25 -21.90
N ILE A 358 15.35 -3.13 -23.23
CA ILE A 358 15.90 -1.97 -23.96
C ILE A 358 15.18 -0.69 -23.55
N SER A 359 13.84 -0.71 -23.46
CA SER A 359 13.05 0.44 -23.00
C SER A 359 13.42 0.89 -21.59
N ILE A 360 13.72 -0.06 -20.67
CA ILE A 360 14.18 0.23 -19.31
C ILE A 360 15.55 0.93 -19.34
N TYR A 361 16.49 0.42 -20.15
CA TYR A 361 17.81 1.03 -20.30
C TYR A 361 17.70 2.46 -20.85
N TYR A 362 16.96 2.67 -21.92
CA TYR A 362 16.75 4.01 -22.50
C TYR A 362 16.15 4.99 -21.48
N LYS A 363 15.17 4.56 -20.71
CA LYS A 363 14.55 5.37 -19.65
C LYS A 363 15.61 5.81 -18.63
N THR A 364 16.38 4.87 -18.12
CA THR A 364 17.38 5.14 -17.08
C THR A 364 18.53 5.98 -17.61
N ILE A 365 19.03 5.71 -18.82
CA ILE A 365 20.04 6.53 -19.48
C ILE A 365 19.53 7.97 -19.71
N THR A 366 18.27 8.14 -20.08
CA THR A 366 17.65 9.47 -20.21
C THR A 366 17.65 10.21 -18.87
N TYR A 367 17.40 9.53 -17.77
CA TYR A 367 17.51 10.11 -16.44
C TYR A 367 18.96 10.48 -16.11
N MET A 368 19.93 9.59 -16.39
CA MET A 368 21.35 9.89 -16.20
C MET A 368 21.76 11.15 -16.97
N TYR A 369 21.33 11.30 -18.22
CA TYR A 369 21.57 12.49 -19.01
C TYR A 369 20.95 13.74 -18.39
N ARG A 370 19.68 13.66 -17.93
CA ARG A 370 18.96 14.78 -17.33
C ARG A 370 19.60 15.29 -16.03
N PHE A 371 20.16 14.39 -15.24
CA PHE A 371 20.82 14.70 -13.96
C PHE A 371 22.33 14.87 -14.07
N GLU A 372 22.86 14.85 -15.30
CA GLU A 372 24.28 15.03 -15.60
C GLU A 372 25.18 14.05 -14.81
N THR A 373 24.71 12.82 -14.59
CA THR A 373 25.43 11.79 -13.85
C THR A 373 26.12 10.79 -14.76
N ASN A 374 27.29 10.34 -14.35
CA ASN A 374 28.05 9.28 -15.03
C ASN A 374 27.68 7.88 -14.54
N ARG A 375 26.92 7.78 -13.45
CA ARG A 375 26.44 6.50 -12.93
C ARG A 375 24.95 6.51 -12.67
N GLY A 376 24.29 5.43 -13.11
CA GLY A 376 22.91 5.11 -12.79
C GLY A 376 22.79 3.65 -12.39
N PHE A 377 21.69 3.26 -11.76
CA PHE A 377 21.48 1.88 -11.35
C PHE A 377 20.06 1.38 -11.60
N LEU A 378 19.93 0.06 -11.79
CA LEU A 378 18.67 -0.67 -11.89
C LEU A 378 18.61 -1.70 -10.76
N LEU A 379 17.61 -1.58 -9.89
CA LEU A 379 17.38 -2.51 -8.78
C LEU A 379 16.30 -3.53 -9.13
N TYR A 380 16.59 -4.81 -9.01
CA TYR A 380 15.65 -5.89 -9.27
C TYR A 380 15.81 -7.05 -8.29
N PRO A 381 14.77 -7.88 -8.05
CA PRO A 381 14.89 -9.08 -7.23
C PRO A 381 15.54 -10.21 -8.05
N CYS A 382 16.50 -10.89 -7.45
CA CYS A 382 17.23 -11.99 -8.05
C CYS A 382 17.05 -13.29 -7.24
N SER A 383 16.66 -14.38 -7.91
CA SER A 383 16.42 -15.70 -7.29
C SER A 383 17.39 -16.78 -7.79
N LYS A 384 18.62 -16.42 -8.18
CA LYS A 384 19.63 -17.40 -8.58
C LYS A 384 20.10 -18.21 -7.38
N GLU A 385 20.09 -19.52 -7.51
CA GLU A 385 20.46 -20.47 -6.45
C GLU A 385 21.97 -20.51 -6.13
N ASP A 386 22.84 -20.04 -7.05
CA ASP A 386 24.28 -20.30 -7.01
C ASP A 386 25.14 -19.21 -6.35
N SER A 387 24.58 -18.26 -5.62
CA SER A 387 25.43 -17.23 -5.04
C SER A 387 25.28 -17.09 -3.54
N ASP A 388 26.36 -17.42 -2.82
CA ASP A 388 26.59 -16.93 -1.45
C ASP A 388 26.74 -15.40 -1.37
N LYS A 389 26.56 -14.70 -2.50
CA LYS A 389 26.68 -13.26 -2.60
C LYS A 389 25.34 -12.60 -2.22
N PRO A 390 25.38 -11.49 -1.46
CA PRO A 390 24.18 -10.79 -1.02
C PRO A 390 23.39 -10.14 -2.18
N PHE A 391 24.06 -9.82 -3.27
CA PHE A 391 23.46 -9.27 -4.49
C PHE A 391 24.34 -9.61 -5.72
N PHE A 392 23.71 -9.58 -6.89
CA PHE A 392 24.36 -9.62 -8.18
C PHE A 392 24.62 -8.19 -8.66
N SER A 393 25.79 -7.93 -9.25
CA SER A 393 26.11 -6.64 -9.88
C SER A 393 26.73 -6.85 -11.25
N GLU A 394 26.26 -6.09 -12.24
CA GLU A 394 26.80 -6.05 -13.59
C GLU A 394 26.88 -4.60 -14.09
N GLU A 395 28.09 -4.12 -14.37
CA GLU A 395 28.31 -2.80 -14.95
C GLU A 395 28.17 -2.83 -16.47
N LEU A 396 27.29 -1.99 -16.99
CA LEU A 396 27.09 -1.78 -18.43
C LEU A 396 27.69 -0.44 -18.84
N TYR A 397 28.75 -0.48 -19.61
CA TYR A 397 29.46 0.69 -20.11
C TYR A 397 28.74 1.27 -21.32
N ILE A 398 28.35 2.56 -21.25
CA ILE A 398 27.68 3.23 -22.35
C ILE A 398 28.73 3.70 -23.36
N ASP A 399 28.65 3.15 -24.59
CA ASP A 399 29.58 3.45 -25.67
C ASP A 399 29.48 4.88 -26.20
N GLY A 400 30.56 5.42 -26.76
CA GLY A 400 30.57 6.73 -27.45
C GLY A 400 30.81 7.96 -26.58
N ASN A 401 31.20 7.81 -25.30
CA ASN A 401 31.52 8.95 -24.43
C ASN A 401 32.99 8.93 -23.95
N ALA A 402 33.62 10.11 -23.97
CA ALA A 402 34.95 10.31 -23.36
C ALA A 402 34.94 10.11 -21.83
N GLU A 403 33.79 10.22 -21.21
CA GLU A 403 33.52 9.94 -19.80
C GLU A 403 32.90 8.54 -19.70
N ASN A 404 33.52 7.63 -18.98
CA ASN A 404 32.98 6.29 -18.72
C ASN A 404 31.65 6.33 -17.98
N ARG A 405 30.54 6.41 -18.74
CA ARG A 405 29.20 6.33 -18.15
C ARG A 405 28.80 4.89 -17.94
N ILE A 406 28.33 4.59 -16.75
CA ILE A 406 28.02 3.24 -16.30
C ILE A 406 26.58 3.18 -15.85
N LEU A 407 25.84 2.22 -16.42
CA LEU A 407 24.57 1.77 -15.90
C LEU A 407 24.78 0.43 -15.18
N GLU A 408 24.60 0.40 -13.87
CA GLU A 408 24.78 -0.79 -13.07
C GLU A 408 23.47 -1.52 -12.86
N LYS A 409 23.40 -2.82 -13.22
CA LYS A 409 22.29 -3.70 -12.87
C LYS A 409 22.60 -4.37 -11.53
N ILE A 410 21.73 -4.18 -10.55
CA ILE A 410 21.94 -4.72 -9.21
C ILE A 410 20.73 -5.58 -8.83
N GLY A 411 20.95 -6.89 -8.74
CA GLY A 411 19.94 -7.86 -8.36
C GLY A 411 20.06 -8.19 -6.87
N LEU A 412 19.13 -7.73 -6.03
CA LEU A 412 19.08 -8.15 -4.63
C LEU A 412 18.76 -9.64 -4.55
N HIS A 413 19.63 -10.42 -3.92
CA HIS A 413 19.43 -11.86 -3.80
C HIS A 413 18.32 -12.18 -2.80
N ILE A 414 17.30 -12.88 -3.28
CA ILE A 414 16.18 -13.35 -2.48
C ILE A 414 16.48 -14.76 -1.98
N PRO A 415 16.65 -14.97 -0.65
CA PRO A 415 16.95 -16.28 -0.11
C PRO A 415 15.89 -17.33 -0.48
N GLN A 416 16.35 -18.44 -1.09
CA GLN A 416 15.44 -19.50 -1.54
C GLN A 416 15.40 -20.67 -0.57
N GLU A 417 16.52 -20.99 0.08
CA GLU A 417 16.67 -22.12 0.98
C GLU A 417 16.61 -21.66 2.44
N THR A 418 15.40 -21.46 2.95
CA THR A 418 15.15 -21.11 4.35
C THR A 418 14.06 -22.00 4.92
N GLU A 419 14.26 -22.51 6.13
CA GLU A 419 13.30 -23.40 6.81
C GLU A 419 12.22 -22.58 7.55
N SER A 420 12.52 -21.33 7.89
CA SER A 420 11.62 -20.47 8.65
C SER A 420 11.63 -19.02 8.15
N PHE A 421 10.56 -18.30 8.45
CA PHE A 421 10.47 -16.86 8.17
C PHE A 421 11.53 -16.05 8.93
N GLN A 422 11.89 -16.48 10.13
CA GLN A 422 12.93 -15.83 10.93
C GLN A 422 14.32 -15.93 10.25
N GLU A 423 14.66 -17.12 9.75
CA GLU A 423 15.89 -17.33 8.99
C GLU A 423 15.89 -16.52 7.70
N PHE A 424 14.77 -16.50 6.96
CA PHE A 424 14.60 -15.67 5.79
C PHE A 424 14.86 -14.19 6.10
N THR A 425 14.22 -13.67 7.16
CA THR A 425 14.37 -12.27 7.60
C THR A 425 15.82 -11.91 7.93
N MET A 426 16.55 -12.80 8.58
CA MET A 426 17.97 -12.60 8.90
C MET A 426 18.84 -12.56 7.64
N ARG A 427 18.66 -13.51 6.72
CA ARG A 427 19.45 -13.59 5.48
C ARG A 427 19.19 -12.39 4.55
N ILE A 428 17.93 -12.08 4.30
CA ILE A 428 17.59 -10.94 3.42
C ILE A 428 18.00 -9.60 4.05
N GLY A 429 17.91 -9.46 5.38
CA GLY A 429 18.40 -8.27 6.07
C GLY A 429 19.91 -8.04 5.92
N ASN A 430 20.71 -9.12 5.92
CA ASN A 430 22.12 -9.04 5.61
C ASN A 430 22.37 -8.60 4.14
N ASN A 431 21.55 -9.09 3.21
CA ASN A 431 21.64 -8.73 1.80
C ASN A 431 21.26 -7.25 1.57
N GLU A 432 20.21 -6.75 2.26
CA GLU A 432 19.83 -5.33 2.27
C GLU A 432 20.96 -4.43 2.77
N GLN A 433 21.59 -4.83 3.88
CA GLN A 433 22.68 -4.06 4.46
C GLN A 433 23.87 -3.99 3.53
N ALA A 434 24.24 -5.12 2.92
CA ALA A 434 25.35 -5.17 1.95
C ALA A 434 25.04 -4.33 0.69
N LEU A 435 23.81 -4.36 0.19
CA LEU A 435 23.36 -3.51 -0.92
C LEU A 435 23.44 -2.02 -0.56
N LYS A 436 22.92 -1.63 0.62
CA LYS A 436 22.98 -0.26 1.11
C LYS A 436 24.44 0.23 1.21
N GLU A 437 25.33 -0.60 1.75
CA GLU A 437 26.75 -0.28 1.83
C GLU A 437 27.42 -0.16 0.44
N HIS A 438 27.05 -1.02 -0.51
CA HIS A 438 27.54 -0.93 -1.89
C HIS A 438 27.15 0.40 -2.53
N LEU A 439 25.87 0.78 -2.43
CA LEU A 439 25.36 2.04 -2.97
C LEU A 439 25.97 3.28 -2.26
N SER A 440 26.32 3.17 -0.98
CA SER A 440 26.89 4.27 -0.20
C SER A 440 28.40 4.39 -0.36
N LYS A 441 29.15 3.27 -0.41
CA LYS A 441 30.62 3.23 -0.43
C LYS A 441 31.25 3.36 -1.82
N ASN A 442 30.61 2.82 -2.85
CA ASN A 442 31.21 2.76 -4.19
C ASN A 442 31.03 4.04 -4.99
N HIS A 443 31.67 5.14 -4.60
CA HIS A 443 31.72 6.39 -5.37
C HIS A 443 30.38 7.07 -5.68
N TYR A 444 29.26 6.54 -5.14
CA TYR A 444 27.96 7.09 -5.41
C TYR A 444 27.69 8.38 -4.63
N LEU A 445 28.12 8.45 -3.36
CA LEU A 445 27.85 9.59 -2.49
C LEU A 445 29.08 10.46 -2.19
N ASN A 446 30.30 9.92 -2.39
CA ASN A 446 31.57 10.64 -2.23
C ASN A 446 32.47 10.37 -3.45
N PRO A 447 32.38 11.17 -4.53
CA PRO A 447 33.40 11.10 -5.58
C PRO A 447 34.73 11.54 -4.97
N SER A 448 35.75 10.65 -5.02
CA SER A 448 37.13 11.05 -4.71
C SER A 448 37.49 12.23 -5.60
N PRO A 449 38.05 13.32 -5.06
CA PRO A 449 38.59 14.37 -5.92
C PRO A 449 39.69 13.78 -6.81
N LEU A 450 39.53 13.91 -8.12
CA LEU A 450 40.59 13.64 -9.11
C LEU A 450 41.73 14.64 -8.94
#